data_9d3e08339c407861159abe6a160f27f8
#
_entry.id   9d3e08339c407861159abe6a160f27f8
#
_cell.length_a   1.000
_cell.length_b   1.000
_cell.length_c   1.000
_cell.angle_alpha   90.00
_cell.angle_beta   90.00
_cell.angle_gamma   90.00
#
_symmetry.space_group_name_H-M   'P 1'
#
loop_
_entity.id
_entity.type
_entity.pdbx_description
1 polymer ?
#
loop_
_entity_poly.entity_id
_entity_poly.type
_entity_poly.pdbx_seq_one_letter_code
_entity_poly.pdbx_strand_id
1 'polypeptide(L)'
;SQHYYGYDPHYTDLSTVEEEYNRCMASVSRMRELIHQSRQWLEPSIRISMDEWNVWYAWYRPSSVTDGIYAALVLHMLMEEAEKSGIALACHFQAINEGMLCVKPDHVSLTAQGQVFSWMNRWHMGNRLCSASQEAVITVDREGRVSATVVNAAFHREKPVDFSSFGPCSEAVLFSSDTVL
;
A
#
# COMPACT_ATOMS: atom_id res chain seq x y z
N SER A 1 -18.71 3.31 -6.66
CA SER A 1 -17.63 2.49 -7.20
C SER A 1 -16.57 3.36 -7.85
N GLN A 2 -15.30 3.12 -7.56
CA GLN A 2 -14.14 3.76 -8.15
C GLN A 2 -13.06 2.73 -8.47
N HIS A 3 -12.33 2.97 -9.56
CA HIS A 3 -11.14 2.21 -9.93
C HIS A 3 -9.95 3.15 -10.01
N TYR A 4 -8.79 2.71 -9.57
CA TYR A 4 -7.56 3.47 -9.67
C TYR A 4 -6.35 2.58 -9.93
N TYR A 5 -5.67 2.84 -11.01
CA TYR A 5 -4.39 2.21 -11.34
C TYR A 5 -3.29 3.26 -11.29
N GLY A 6 -2.34 3.02 -10.39
CA GLY A 6 -1.18 3.89 -10.27
C GLY A 6 -0.26 3.74 -11.46
N TYR A 7 0.19 4.84 -12.00
CA TYR A 7 1.17 4.94 -13.05
C TYR A 7 0.91 4.06 -14.30
N ASP A 8 0.71 4.69 -15.43
CA ASP A 8 0.58 4.05 -16.74
C ASP A 8 1.81 4.34 -17.61
N PRO A 9 2.68 3.34 -17.86
CA PRO A 9 3.89 3.52 -18.65
C PRO A 9 3.62 3.80 -20.13
N HIS A 10 2.42 3.49 -20.64
CA HIS A 10 2.08 3.73 -22.05
C HIS A 10 1.98 5.22 -22.41
N TYR A 11 1.78 6.08 -21.43
CA TYR A 11 1.59 7.52 -21.63
C TYR A 11 2.80 8.35 -21.17
N THR A 12 3.88 7.69 -20.77
CA THR A 12 5.04 8.39 -20.19
C THR A 12 6.33 7.87 -20.79
N ASP A 13 7.08 8.78 -21.38
CA ASP A 13 8.47 8.54 -21.77
C ASP A 13 9.34 8.75 -20.52
N LEU A 14 9.78 7.65 -19.91
CA LEU A 14 10.62 7.68 -18.72
C LEU A 14 12.05 7.35 -19.07
N SER A 15 12.95 8.18 -18.60
CA SER A 15 14.37 8.04 -18.90
C SER A 15 15.13 7.21 -17.87
N THR A 16 14.62 7.09 -16.63
CA THR A 16 15.31 6.42 -15.54
C THR A 16 14.38 5.60 -14.62
N VAL A 17 14.94 4.59 -13.96
CA VAL A 17 14.27 3.79 -12.94
C VAL A 17 13.78 4.65 -11.77
N GLU A 18 14.56 5.67 -11.38
CA GLU A 18 14.17 6.58 -10.31
C GLU A 18 12.94 7.42 -10.69
N GLU A 19 12.84 7.88 -11.92
CA GLU A 19 11.66 8.61 -12.40
C GLU A 19 10.42 7.71 -12.40
N GLU A 20 10.54 6.48 -12.86
CA GLU A 20 9.45 5.50 -12.82
C GLU A 20 9.00 5.24 -11.37
N TYR A 21 9.94 4.97 -10.47
CA TYR A 21 9.67 4.78 -9.05
C TYR A 21 8.94 5.99 -8.44
N ASN A 22 9.49 7.18 -8.60
CA ASN A 22 8.94 8.40 -8.02
C ASN A 22 7.53 8.72 -8.54
N ARG A 23 7.25 8.46 -9.80
CA ARG A 23 5.89 8.60 -10.37
C ARG A 23 4.92 7.57 -9.80
N CYS A 24 5.37 6.32 -9.63
CA CYS A 24 4.57 5.30 -8.99
C CYS A 24 4.19 5.72 -7.56
N MET A 25 5.15 6.17 -6.76
CA MET A 25 4.88 6.64 -5.39
C MET A 25 3.96 7.87 -5.37
N ALA A 26 4.18 8.84 -6.27
CA ALA A 26 3.34 10.04 -6.37
C ALA A 26 1.88 9.72 -6.75
N SER A 27 1.63 8.61 -7.41
CA SER A 27 0.28 8.22 -7.82
C SER A 27 -0.65 7.90 -6.64
N VAL A 28 -0.11 7.57 -5.47
CA VAL A 28 -0.88 7.38 -4.23
C VAL A 28 -1.58 8.67 -3.80
N SER A 29 -0.91 9.81 -3.90
CA SER A 29 -1.52 11.12 -3.61
C SER A 29 -2.65 11.44 -4.59
N ARG A 30 -2.51 11.09 -5.87
CA ARG A 30 -3.58 11.26 -6.86
C ARG A 30 -4.79 10.38 -6.57
N MET A 31 -4.59 9.16 -6.10
CA MET A 31 -5.68 8.29 -5.64
C MET A 31 -6.45 8.94 -4.47
N ARG A 32 -5.73 9.51 -3.50
CA ARG A 32 -6.32 10.25 -2.38
C ARG A 32 -7.14 11.44 -2.87
N GLU A 33 -6.61 12.23 -3.80
CA GLU A 33 -7.33 13.36 -4.40
C GLU A 33 -8.63 12.92 -5.08
N LEU A 34 -8.61 11.81 -5.81
CA LEU A 34 -9.81 11.22 -6.43
C LEU A 34 -10.87 10.86 -5.38
N ILE A 35 -10.47 10.24 -4.29
CA ILE A 35 -11.36 9.90 -3.17
C ILE A 35 -11.98 11.17 -2.57
N HIS A 36 -11.17 12.20 -2.30
CA HIS A 36 -11.64 13.47 -1.76
C HIS A 36 -12.58 14.21 -2.71
N GLN A 37 -12.27 14.26 -4.01
CA GLN A 37 -13.15 14.85 -5.02
C GLN A 37 -14.50 14.13 -5.06
N SER A 38 -14.49 12.80 -5.04
CA SER A 38 -15.73 12.02 -5.04
C SER A 38 -16.53 12.25 -3.78
N ARG A 39 -15.88 12.36 -2.61
CA ARG A 39 -16.57 12.65 -1.35
C ARG A 39 -17.33 13.97 -1.38
N GLN A 40 -16.82 14.99 -2.09
CA GLN A 40 -17.48 16.30 -2.20
C GLN A 40 -18.83 16.25 -2.94
N TRP A 41 -19.02 15.26 -3.83
CA TRP A 41 -20.22 15.11 -4.65
C TRP A 41 -21.26 14.14 -4.08
N LEU A 42 -20.90 13.41 -3.03
CA LEU A 42 -21.75 12.35 -2.47
C LEU A 42 -22.43 12.84 -1.18
N GLU A 43 -23.69 12.46 -1.01
CA GLU A 43 -24.36 12.61 0.28
C GLU A 43 -23.58 11.87 1.40
N PRO A 44 -23.56 12.40 2.64
CA PRO A 44 -22.77 11.80 3.73
C PRO A 44 -23.06 10.33 4.01
N SER A 45 -24.29 9.88 3.76
CA SER A 45 -24.72 8.48 3.94
C SER A 45 -24.18 7.52 2.88
N ILE A 46 -23.74 8.03 1.73
CA ILE A 46 -23.21 7.20 0.64
C ILE A 46 -21.75 6.89 0.91
N ARG A 47 -21.42 5.59 0.94
CA ARG A 47 -20.06 5.10 1.10
C ARG A 47 -19.36 4.93 -0.24
N ILE A 48 -18.04 5.08 -0.24
CA ILE A 48 -17.18 4.88 -1.41
C ILE A 48 -16.66 3.44 -1.41
N SER A 49 -16.75 2.78 -2.57
CA SER A 49 -16.07 1.51 -2.83
C SER A 49 -14.93 1.75 -3.83
N MET A 50 -13.71 1.40 -3.44
CA MET A 50 -12.54 1.31 -4.34
C MET A 50 -12.48 -0.12 -4.88
N ASP A 51 -13.30 -0.43 -5.89
CA ASP A 51 -13.53 -1.80 -6.35
C ASP A 51 -12.31 -2.41 -7.04
N GLU A 52 -11.44 -1.55 -7.60
CA GLU A 52 -10.18 -1.98 -8.21
C GLU A 52 -9.07 -0.97 -7.94
N TRP A 53 -7.93 -1.47 -7.50
CA TRP A 53 -6.70 -0.68 -7.46
C TRP A 53 -5.45 -1.56 -7.59
N ASN A 54 -4.45 -1.07 -8.30
CA ASN A 54 -3.13 -1.69 -8.46
C ASN A 54 -2.18 -0.70 -9.15
N VAL A 55 -0.98 -1.13 -9.47
CA VAL A 55 -0.11 -0.50 -10.47
C VAL A 55 -0.53 -0.96 -11.85
N TRP A 56 -0.52 -0.06 -12.83
CA TRP A 56 -1.00 -0.39 -14.18
C TRP A 56 -0.19 -1.46 -14.88
N TYR A 57 1.12 -1.50 -14.67
CA TYR A 57 2.01 -2.40 -15.40
C TYR A 57 2.22 -3.79 -14.74
N ALA A 58 1.35 -4.18 -13.81
CA ALA A 58 1.40 -5.51 -13.20
C ALA A 58 1.39 -6.66 -14.23
N TRP A 59 0.89 -6.43 -15.43
CA TRP A 59 0.84 -7.41 -16.52
C TRP A 59 2.09 -7.44 -17.40
N TYR A 60 2.91 -6.41 -17.37
CA TYR A 60 4.02 -6.23 -18.32
C TYR A 60 5.37 -6.64 -17.76
N ARG A 61 5.48 -6.71 -16.46
CA ARG A 61 6.71 -7.10 -15.78
C ARG A 61 6.44 -7.89 -14.50
N PRO A 62 7.43 -8.66 -14.02
CA PRO A 62 7.36 -9.28 -12.69
C PRO A 62 7.17 -8.24 -11.58
N SER A 63 6.49 -8.64 -10.52
CA SER A 63 6.38 -7.83 -9.31
C SER A 63 7.75 -7.55 -8.69
N SER A 64 7.95 -6.30 -8.30
CA SER A 64 9.18 -5.80 -7.70
C SER A 64 8.91 -5.17 -6.32
N VAL A 65 9.98 -4.79 -5.63
CA VAL A 65 9.89 -4.05 -4.37
C VAL A 65 9.09 -2.74 -4.52
N THR A 66 9.19 -2.08 -5.67
CA THR A 66 8.38 -0.89 -6.00
C THR A 66 6.88 -1.15 -5.81
N ASP A 67 6.39 -2.29 -6.30
CA ASP A 67 4.96 -2.64 -6.19
C ASP A 67 4.56 -2.92 -4.75
N GLY A 68 5.46 -3.54 -3.97
CA GLY A 68 5.26 -3.75 -2.54
C GLY A 68 5.20 -2.44 -1.76
N ILE A 69 6.12 -1.52 -1.99
CA ILE A 69 6.12 -0.20 -1.37
C ILE A 69 4.86 0.59 -1.76
N TYR A 70 4.50 0.58 -3.05
CA TYR A 70 3.25 1.18 -3.52
C TYR A 70 2.03 0.61 -2.79
N ALA A 71 1.91 -0.72 -2.71
CA ALA A 71 0.81 -1.38 -2.01
C ALA A 71 0.75 -0.99 -0.53
N ALA A 72 1.90 -0.92 0.16
CA ALA A 72 1.96 -0.48 1.55
C ALA A 72 1.47 0.96 1.72
N LEU A 73 1.92 1.88 0.86
CA LEU A 73 1.47 3.28 0.88
C LEU A 73 -0.03 3.43 0.61
N VAL A 74 -0.58 2.65 -0.35
CA VAL A 74 -2.02 2.66 -0.63
C VAL A 74 -2.80 2.12 0.56
N LEU A 75 -2.38 1.00 1.16
CA LEU A 75 -3.05 0.45 2.34
C LEU A 75 -3.01 1.43 3.53
N HIS A 76 -1.87 2.07 3.78
CA HIS A 76 -1.77 3.12 4.80
C HIS A 76 -2.72 4.28 4.53
N MET A 77 -2.76 4.77 3.29
CA MET A 77 -3.65 5.85 2.87
C MET A 77 -5.11 5.46 3.04
N LEU A 78 -5.50 4.25 2.65
CA LEU A 78 -6.86 3.73 2.79
C LEU A 78 -7.27 3.60 4.27
N MET A 79 -6.37 3.15 5.15
CA MET A 79 -6.62 3.10 6.59
C MET A 79 -6.79 4.50 7.20
N GLU A 80 -6.02 5.48 6.76
CA GLU A 80 -6.15 6.88 7.17
C GLU A 80 -7.49 7.48 6.71
N GLU A 81 -7.91 7.19 5.48
CA GLU A 81 -9.10 7.78 4.84
C GLU A 81 -10.40 7.02 5.13
N ALA A 82 -10.33 5.82 5.69
CA ALA A 82 -11.49 4.94 5.82
C ALA A 82 -12.71 5.62 6.48
N GLU A 83 -12.49 6.28 7.61
CA GLU A 83 -13.56 7.00 8.32
C GLU A 83 -13.78 8.40 7.74
N LYS A 84 -12.71 9.15 7.46
CA LYS A 84 -12.76 10.53 6.99
C LYS A 84 -13.51 10.67 5.67
N SER A 85 -13.27 9.75 4.74
CA SER A 85 -13.84 9.77 3.40
C SER A 85 -14.98 8.77 3.20
N GLY A 86 -15.32 7.99 4.23
CA GLY A 86 -16.42 7.04 4.17
C GLY A 86 -16.16 5.87 3.22
N ILE A 87 -14.93 5.35 3.17
CA ILE A 87 -14.59 4.18 2.37
C ILE A 87 -15.21 2.93 3.01
N ALA A 88 -16.01 2.18 2.25
CA ALA A 88 -16.64 0.95 2.72
C ALA A 88 -15.76 -0.27 2.51
N LEU A 89 -15.07 -0.32 1.37
CA LEU A 89 -14.17 -1.41 1.01
C LEU A 89 -13.16 -0.92 -0.03
N ALA A 90 -12.06 -1.66 -0.16
CA ALA A 90 -11.07 -1.47 -1.20
C ALA A 90 -10.54 -2.84 -1.66
N CYS A 91 -10.65 -3.12 -2.97
CA CYS A 91 -10.29 -4.39 -3.57
C CYS A 91 -9.03 -4.24 -4.42
N HIS A 92 -7.99 -4.97 -4.07
CA HIS A 92 -6.80 -5.05 -4.90
C HIS A 92 -7.08 -5.87 -6.17
N PHE A 93 -6.76 -5.34 -7.33
CA PHE A 93 -6.91 -6.01 -8.60
C PHE A 93 -5.55 -6.48 -9.13
N GLN A 94 -5.32 -7.78 -9.23
CA GLN A 94 -6.14 -8.84 -8.68
C GLN A 94 -5.24 -9.83 -7.90
N ALA A 95 -5.84 -10.86 -7.29
CA ALA A 95 -5.08 -11.73 -6.39
C ALA A 95 -4.01 -12.55 -7.13
N ILE A 96 -4.32 -13.11 -8.31
CA ILE A 96 -3.49 -14.11 -8.99
C ILE A 96 -2.82 -13.53 -10.23
N ASN A 97 -1.51 -13.70 -10.33
CA ASN A 97 -0.61 -13.37 -11.44
C ASN A 97 -0.49 -11.89 -11.83
N GLU A 98 -1.29 -11.03 -11.23
CA GLU A 98 -1.28 -9.57 -11.48
C GLU A 98 -1.14 -8.78 -10.19
N GLY A 99 -1.01 -9.46 -9.07
CA GLY A 99 -0.94 -8.83 -7.76
C GLY A 99 -0.28 -9.71 -6.71
N MET A 100 -1.07 -10.29 -5.79
CA MET A 100 -0.55 -10.88 -4.55
C MET A 100 0.12 -12.25 -4.73
N LEU A 101 -0.32 -13.05 -5.69
CA LEU A 101 0.15 -14.43 -5.89
C LEU A 101 0.70 -14.62 -7.30
N CYS A 102 1.90 -15.18 -7.39
CA CYS A 102 2.43 -15.74 -8.62
C CYS A 102 2.13 -17.24 -8.65
N VAL A 103 1.30 -17.66 -9.58
CA VAL A 103 0.91 -19.07 -9.76
C VAL A 103 1.56 -19.60 -11.03
N LYS A 104 2.37 -20.64 -10.88
CA LYS A 104 3.02 -21.37 -11.97
C LYS A 104 2.60 -22.84 -11.90
N PRO A 105 2.81 -23.64 -12.96
CA PRO A 105 2.39 -25.03 -12.98
C PRO A 105 2.95 -25.90 -11.85
N ASP A 106 4.11 -25.55 -11.33
CA ASP A 106 4.88 -26.31 -10.33
C ASP A 106 4.94 -25.66 -8.95
N HIS A 107 4.58 -24.37 -8.81
CA HIS A 107 4.62 -23.69 -7.52
C HIS A 107 3.73 -22.46 -7.47
N VAL A 108 3.44 -22.04 -6.22
CA VAL A 108 2.78 -20.76 -5.89
C VAL A 108 3.68 -19.99 -4.94
N SER A 109 3.87 -18.70 -5.20
CA SER A 109 4.65 -17.82 -4.34
C SER A 109 3.94 -16.49 -4.12
N LEU A 110 4.24 -15.85 -2.98
CA LEU A 110 3.84 -14.46 -2.76
C LEU A 110 4.71 -13.55 -3.63
N THR A 111 4.08 -12.57 -4.24
CA THR A 111 4.78 -11.43 -4.85
C THR A 111 5.20 -10.43 -3.76
N ALA A 112 5.89 -9.36 -4.14
CA ALA A 112 6.20 -8.26 -3.24
C ALA A 112 4.92 -7.66 -2.61
N GLN A 113 3.88 -7.44 -3.41
CA GLN A 113 2.56 -6.99 -2.92
C GLN A 113 1.94 -8.03 -1.98
N GLY A 114 1.99 -9.31 -2.34
CA GLY A 114 1.44 -10.39 -1.51
C GLY A 114 2.11 -10.49 -0.14
N GLN A 115 3.41 -10.24 -0.06
CA GLN A 115 4.12 -10.18 1.22
C GLN A 115 3.60 -9.03 2.09
N VAL A 116 3.44 -7.84 1.51
CA VAL A 116 2.88 -6.67 2.22
C VAL A 116 1.47 -6.97 2.73
N PHE A 117 0.58 -7.50 1.90
CA PHE A 117 -0.76 -7.90 2.33
C PHE A 117 -0.75 -8.94 3.46
N SER A 118 0.14 -9.92 3.39
CA SER A 118 0.30 -10.93 4.43
C SER A 118 0.69 -10.31 5.78
N TRP A 119 1.63 -9.36 5.79
CA TRP A 119 2.05 -8.67 7.01
C TRP A 119 0.99 -7.71 7.54
N MET A 120 0.36 -6.91 6.68
CA MET A 120 -0.73 -6.03 7.08
C MET A 120 -1.89 -6.83 7.70
N ASN A 121 -2.23 -7.97 7.12
CA ASN A 121 -3.22 -8.88 7.69
C ASN A 121 -2.78 -9.42 9.05
N ARG A 122 -1.54 -9.88 9.19
CA ARG A 122 -1.02 -10.48 10.42
C ARG A 122 -0.99 -9.49 11.58
N TRP A 123 -0.59 -8.25 11.34
CA TRP A 123 -0.29 -7.29 12.41
C TRP A 123 -1.36 -6.23 12.63
N HIS A 124 -2.22 -5.98 11.65
CA HIS A 124 -3.20 -4.88 11.76
C HIS A 124 -4.65 -5.32 11.70
N MET A 125 -4.96 -6.46 11.06
CA MET A 125 -6.35 -6.87 10.91
C MET A 125 -6.99 -7.20 12.27
N GLY A 126 -8.19 -6.61 12.48
CA GLY A 126 -8.96 -6.80 13.71
C GLY A 126 -8.46 -6.00 14.92
N ASN A 127 -7.37 -5.26 14.75
CA ASN A 127 -6.82 -4.39 15.78
C ASN A 127 -7.44 -2.98 15.71
N ARG A 128 -7.43 -2.28 16.84
CA ARG A 128 -7.89 -0.89 16.90
C ARG A 128 -6.81 0.02 16.29
N LEU A 129 -7.20 0.83 15.32
CA LEU A 129 -6.33 1.86 14.73
C LEU A 129 -6.05 2.95 15.79
N CYS A 130 -4.77 3.23 16.02
CA CYS A 130 -4.32 4.30 16.90
C CYS A 130 -3.89 5.53 16.13
N SER A 131 -3.16 5.32 15.03
CA SER A 131 -2.69 6.37 14.13
C SER A 131 -2.50 5.81 12.74
N ALA A 132 -2.81 6.61 11.74
CA ALA A 132 -2.52 6.31 10.35
C ALA A 132 -2.09 7.58 9.62
N SER A 133 -1.02 7.44 8.85
CA SER A 133 -0.54 8.38 7.84
C SER A 133 -0.02 7.58 6.66
N GLN A 134 0.29 8.25 5.56
CA GLN A 134 0.88 7.56 4.40
C GLN A 134 2.21 6.86 4.75
N GLU A 135 2.98 7.40 5.69
CA GLU A 135 4.29 6.84 6.07
C GLU A 135 4.22 5.78 7.17
N ALA A 136 3.22 5.83 8.03
CA ALA A 136 3.15 4.92 9.18
C ALA A 136 1.71 4.60 9.58
N VAL A 137 1.46 3.36 9.97
CA VAL A 137 0.22 2.90 10.60
C VAL A 137 0.56 2.24 11.92
N ILE A 138 -0.17 2.60 12.96
CA ILE A 138 -0.03 2.04 14.30
C ILE A 138 -1.39 1.50 14.76
N THR A 139 -1.40 0.25 15.18
CA THR A 139 -2.59 -0.40 15.74
C THR A 139 -2.28 -1.03 17.08
N VAL A 140 -3.32 -1.30 17.87
CA VAL A 140 -3.22 -2.01 19.15
C VAL A 140 -4.26 -3.13 19.19
N ASP A 141 -3.83 -4.32 19.62
CA ASP A 141 -4.73 -5.45 19.79
C ASP A 141 -5.48 -5.39 21.13
N ARG A 142 -6.28 -6.42 21.42
CA ARG A 142 -7.10 -6.49 22.64
C ARG A 142 -6.26 -6.71 23.91
N GLU A 143 -5.06 -7.25 23.76
CA GLU A 143 -4.09 -7.47 24.83
C GLU A 143 -3.18 -6.25 25.07
N GLY A 144 -3.34 -5.17 24.30
CA GLY A 144 -2.55 -3.95 24.41
C GLY A 144 -1.21 -4.00 23.68
N ARG A 145 -0.95 -5.03 22.85
CA ARG A 145 0.28 -5.10 22.05
C ARG A 145 0.17 -4.14 20.86
N VAL A 146 1.24 -3.39 20.65
CA VAL A 146 1.32 -2.40 19.58
C VAL A 146 1.97 -3.02 18.34
N SER A 147 1.37 -2.81 17.19
CA SER A 147 1.96 -3.11 15.88
C SER A 147 2.13 -1.83 15.08
N ALA A 148 3.28 -1.68 14.45
CA ALA A 148 3.57 -0.54 13.59
C ALA A 148 4.11 -1.02 12.25
N THR A 149 3.60 -0.43 11.17
CA THR A 149 4.18 -0.53 9.82
C THR A 149 4.68 0.85 9.43
N VAL A 150 5.92 0.93 8.97
CA VAL A 150 6.54 2.17 8.52
C VAL A 150 7.04 1.98 7.09
N VAL A 151 6.77 2.95 6.23
CA VAL A 151 7.21 2.95 4.84
C VAL A 151 8.16 4.12 4.61
N ASN A 152 9.34 3.83 4.09
CA ASN A 152 10.23 4.82 3.52
C ASN A 152 10.12 4.76 1.98
N ALA A 153 9.45 5.73 1.40
CA ALA A 153 9.27 5.84 -0.05
C ALA A 153 10.37 6.67 -0.74
N ALA A 154 11.40 7.08 -0.05
CA ALA A 154 12.50 7.83 -0.64
C ALA A 154 13.48 6.88 -1.37
N PHE A 155 13.72 7.11 -2.65
CA PHE A 155 14.51 6.23 -3.51
C PHE A 155 15.98 6.04 -3.02
N HIS A 156 16.64 7.10 -2.59
CA HIS A 156 18.05 7.09 -2.20
C HIS A 156 18.31 7.54 -0.76
N ARG A 157 17.29 7.60 0.10
CA ARG A 157 17.45 8.10 1.46
C ARG A 157 17.05 7.09 2.48
N GLU A 158 17.93 6.81 3.40
CA GLU A 158 17.58 6.15 4.64
C GLU A 158 16.75 7.10 5.52
N LYS A 159 15.75 6.54 6.19
CA LYS A 159 14.92 7.27 7.16
C LYS A 159 15.04 6.55 8.50
N PRO A 160 15.76 7.13 9.47
CA PRO A 160 15.80 6.57 10.81
C PRO A 160 14.41 6.65 11.45
N VAL A 161 14.01 5.58 12.12
CA VAL A 161 12.74 5.51 12.85
C VAL A 161 13.04 5.19 14.29
N ASP A 162 12.57 6.02 15.22
CA ASP A 162 12.73 5.81 16.65
C ASP A 162 11.47 5.16 17.23
N PHE A 163 11.62 3.96 17.74
CA PHE A 163 10.57 3.19 18.42
C PHE A 163 10.76 3.14 19.94
N SER A 164 11.70 3.88 20.50
CA SER A 164 12.05 3.81 21.93
C SER A 164 10.87 4.04 22.88
N SER A 165 9.90 4.86 22.47
CA SER A 165 8.68 5.14 23.25
C SER A 165 7.70 3.96 23.34
N PHE A 166 7.85 2.92 22.53
CA PHE A 166 6.95 1.76 22.51
C PHE A 166 7.44 0.58 23.35
N GLY A 167 8.63 0.71 23.96
CA GLY A 167 9.26 -0.36 24.73
C GLY A 167 9.99 -1.40 23.84
N PRO A 168 10.31 -2.57 24.36
CA PRO A 168 11.09 -3.56 23.63
C PRO A 168 10.30 -4.13 22.43
N CYS A 169 10.97 -4.19 21.28
CA CYS A 169 10.43 -4.83 20.09
C CYS A 169 10.58 -6.36 20.21
N SER A 170 9.49 -7.10 20.04
CA SER A 170 9.48 -8.56 20.09
C SER A 170 9.71 -9.20 18.71
N GLU A 171 9.31 -8.52 17.64
CA GLU A 171 9.47 -8.99 16.27
C GLU A 171 9.57 -7.79 15.33
N ALA A 172 10.48 -7.83 14.38
CA ALA A 172 10.60 -6.85 13.30
C ALA A 172 10.91 -7.55 11.97
N VAL A 173 10.31 -7.07 10.90
CA VAL A 173 10.59 -7.52 9.52
C VAL A 173 10.94 -6.31 8.68
N LEU A 174 12.02 -6.42 7.92
CA LEU A 174 12.43 -5.43 6.93
C LEU A 174 12.11 -5.94 5.54
N PHE A 175 11.40 -5.12 4.77
CA PHE A 175 11.17 -5.32 3.34
C PHE A 175 12.01 -4.31 2.56
N SER A 176 13.03 -4.81 1.90
CA SER A 176 13.95 -3.98 1.11
C SER A 176 14.54 -4.80 -0.05
N SER A 177 15.14 -4.12 -1.00
CA SER A 177 15.94 -4.73 -2.06
C SER A 177 17.06 -3.80 -2.47
N ASP A 178 18.18 -4.36 -2.89
CA ASP A 178 19.29 -3.64 -3.49
C ASP A 178 18.99 -3.28 -4.97
N THR A 179 17.95 -3.90 -5.55
CA THR A 179 17.46 -3.62 -6.89
C THR A 179 15.98 -3.23 -6.82
N VAL A 180 15.62 -2.14 -7.47
CA VAL A 180 14.27 -1.54 -7.39
C VAL A 180 13.33 -2.13 -8.44
N LEU A 181 13.87 -2.65 -9.53
CA LEU A 181 13.13 -3.26 -10.64
C LEU A 181 13.64 -4.66 -10.96
#